data_2cce1233bf3bc1f2938900253412dbb7
#
_entry.id   2cce1233bf3bc1f2938900253412dbb7
#
_cell.length_a   1.000
_cell.length_b   1.000
_cell.length_c   1.000
_cell.angle_alpha   90.00
_cell.angle_beta   90.00
_cell.angle_gamma   90.00
#
_symmetry.space_group_name_H-M   'P 1'
#
loop_
_entity.id
_entity.type
_entity.pdbx_description
1 polymer ?
#
loop_
_entity_poly.entity_id
_entity_poly.type
_entity_poly.pdbx_seq_one_letter_code
_entity_poly.pdbx_strand_id
1 'polypeptide(L)'
;MNEIAGSLGITNGALTSHIKKLEECGLVSVLSEHEGHGNQKLCRVHTDRILIDVMPQVPEENKNLYSVDIPVGQYTDYQISPTCGIASRKGLIGEVDDPRYFAHPQRTNAGILWFSKGYVEYIIPNFLPPHRQIEQLILSVEIASEAPGTNNDWPSDITFFLNGTPVGTWTSPGDFGDIHGLFTPGWWLPTW
;
A
#
# COMPACT_ATOMS: atom_id res chain seq x y z
N MET A 1 -13.79 11.96 25.71
CA MET A 1 -12.69 11.70 26.66
C MET A 1 -13.11 10.75 27.78
N ASN A 2 -14.15 11.02 28.56
CA ASN A 2 -14.58 10.16 29.71
C ASN A 2 -14.92 8.73 29.27
N GLU A 3 -15.55 8.55 28.12
CA GLU A 3 -15.89 7.23 27.56
C GLU A 3 -14.63 6.42 27.22
N ILE A 4 -13.61 7.08 26.62
CA ILE A 4 -12.34 6.43 26.29
C ILE A 4 -11.60 6.02 27.57
N ALA A 5 -11.57 6.89 28.58
CA ALA A 5 -10.94 6.58 29.87
C ALA A 5 -11.62 5.38 30.54
N GLY A 6 -12.96 5.37 30.52
CA GLY A 6 -13.75 4.26 31.07
C GLY A 6 -13.51 2.94 30.34
N SER A 7 -13.48 2.94 29.01
CA SER A 7 -13.26 1.71 28.24
C SER A 7 -11.81 1.18 28.35
N LEU A 8 -10.82 2.05 28.58
CA LEU A 8 -9.44 1.67 28.77
C LEU A 8 -9.06 1.39 30.25
N GLY A 9 -9.96 1.65 31.20
CA GLY A 9 -9.70 1.45 32.61
C GLY A 9 -8.61 2.38 33.20
N ILE A 10 -8.41 3.57 32.59
CA ILE A 10 -7.39 4.55 33.02
C ILE A 10 -8.04 5.83 33.52
N THR A 11 -7.29 6.62 34.27
CA THR A 11 -7.77 7.92 34.77
C THR A 11 -7.83 8.97 33.66
N ASN A 12 -8.73 9.95 33.79
CA ASN A 12 -8.82 11.06 32.81
C ASN A 12 -7.51 11.87 32.71
N GLY A 13 -6.71 11.97 33.77
CA GLY A 13 -5.42 12.62 33.76
C GLY A 13 -4.40 11.87 32.92
N ALA A 14 -4.35 10.53 33.08
CA ALA A 14 -3.49 9.68 32.26
C ALA A 14 -3.90 9.72 30.78
N LEU A 15 -5.21 9.62 30.50
CA LEU A 15 -5.73 9.73 29.15
C LEU A 15 -5.34 11.07 28.50
N THR A 16 -5.51 12.19 29.21
CA THR A 16 -5.16 13.52 28.70
C THR A 16 -3.69 13.60 28.29
N SER A 17 -2.80 13.01 29.11
CA SER A 17 -1.37 12.96 28.78
C SER A 17 -1.07 12.14 27.53
N HIS A 18 -1.74 11.00 27.36
CA HIS A 18 -1.58 10.16 26.17
C HIS A 18 -2.14 10.83 24.90
N ILE A 19 -3.34 11.41 24.98
CA ILE A 19 -3.97 12.12 23.86
C ILE A 19 -3.10 13.30 23.40
N LYS A 20 -2.55 14.08 24.35
CA LYS A 20 -1.64 15.17 24.01
C LYS A 20 -0.42 14.70 23.23
N LYS A 21 0.19 13.60 23.61
CA LYS A 21 1.33 13.02 22.88
C LYS A 21 0.93 12.55 21.48
N LEU A 22 -0.22 11.90 21.34
CA LEU A 22 -0.75 11.48 20.04
C LEU A 22 -1.09 12.67 19.13
N GLU A 23 -1.57 13.77 19.70
CA GLU A 23 -1.84 15.02 19.00
C GLU A 23 -0.54 15.69 18.55
N GLU A 24 0.48 15.75 19.42
CA GLU A 24 1.83 16.25 19.10
C GLU A 24 2.49 15.46 17.97
N CYS A 25 2.20 14.16 17.87
CA CYS A 25 2.66 13.28 16.77
C CYS A 25 1.77 13.34 15.51
N GLY A 26 0.70 14.13 15.49
CA GLY A 26 -0.22 14.25 14.37
C GLY A 26 -1.13 13.03 14.11
N LEU A 27 -1.18 12.08 15.04
CA LEU A 27 -1.99 10.86 14.91
C LEU A 27 -3.45 11.08 15.24
N VAL A 28 -3.74 12.05 16.11
CA VAL A 28 -5.09 12.37 16.61
C VAL A 28 -5.26 13.89 16.62
N SER A 29 -6.47 14.37 16.39
CA SER A 29 -6.87 15.75 16.71
C SER A 29 -7.94 15.78 17.78
N VAL A 30 -7.92 16.83 18.60
CA VAL A 30 -8.93 17.09 19.62
C VAL A 30 -9.77 18.26 19.18
N LEU A 31 -11.05 17.99 18.91
CA LEU A 31 -12.05 19.01 18.58
C LEU A 31 -12.83 19.35 19.85
N SER A 32 -12.96 20.64 20.13
CA SER A 32 -13.83 21.15 21.21
C SER A 32 -15.13 21.64 20.56
N GLU A 33 -16.21 20.92 20.76
CA GLU A 33 -17.53 21.39 20.35
C GLU A 33 -18.10 22.37 21.42
N HIS A 34 -18.43 23.57 20.95
CA HIS A 34 -18.97 24.64 21.78
C HIS A 34 -20.50 24.75 21.71
N GLU A 35 -21.21 23.73 21.23
CA GLU A 35 -22.66 23.71 21.15
C GLU A 35 -23.26 22.87 22.31
N GLY A 36 -23.73 23.53 23.35
CA GLY A 36 -24.44 22.92 24.46
C GLY A 36 -23.76 23.03 25.83
N HIS A 37 -24.48 22.71 26.91
CA HIS A 37 -24.00 22.74 28.29
C HIS A 37 -22.93 21.65 28.54
N GLY A 38 -21.67 21.95 28.25
CA GLY A 38 -20.51 21.11 28.59
C GLY A 38 -19.41 21.18 27.56
N ASN A 39 -18.14 21.27 28.02
CA ASN A 39 -16.94 21.18 27.20
C ASN A 39 -16.67 19.72 26.77
N GLN A 40 -17.39 19.23 25.78
CA GLN A 40 -17.15 17.91 25.23
C GLN A 40 -15.98 17.95 24.28
N LYS A 41 -14.95 17.14 24.57
CA LYS A 41 -13.77 17.00 23.69
C LYS A 41 -13.91 15.72 22.88
N LEU A 42 -13.95 15.85 21.57
CA LEU A 42 -13.96 14.74 20.62
C LEU A 42 -12.53 14.49 20.11
N CYS A 43 -12.11 13.23 20.13
CA CYS A 43 -10.85 12.80 19.54
C CYS A 43 -11.13 12.17 18.18
N ARG A 44 -10.42 12.62 17.15
CA ARG A 44 -10.50 12.09 15.79
C ARG A 44 -9.13 11.54 15.37
N VAL A 45 -9.12 10.30 14.90
CA VAL A 45 -7.92 9.71 14.32
C VAL A 45 -7.70 10.27 12.91
N HIS A 46 -6.48 10.68 12.60
CA HIS A 46 -6.09 11.20 11.29
C HIS A 46 -5.29 10.22 10.46
N THR A 47 -4.78 9.18 11.08
CA THR A 47 -3.85 8.25 10.46
C THR A 47 -4.53 6.89 10.30
N ASP A 48 -4.71 6.46 9.07
CA ASP A 48 -5.31 5.16 8.77
C ASP A 48 -4.31 4.01 8.96
N ARG A 49 -3.02 4.32 8.83
CA ARG A 49 -1.92 3.36 8.99
C ARG A 49 -0.70 4.01 9.61
N ILE A 50 -0.01 3.24 10.44
CA ILE A 50 1.32 3.57 10.97
C ILE A 50 2.25 2.50 10.44
N LEU A 51 3.19 2.89 9.57
CA LEU A 51 4.28 2.03 9.15
C LEU A 51 5.45 2.25 10.13
N ILE A 52 5.80 1.21 10.86
CA ILE A 52 6.99 1.21 11.70
C ILE A 52 8.05 0.40 10.96
N ASP A 53 9.04 1.09 10.40
CA ASP A 53 10.21 0.44 9.85
C ASP A 53 11.15 0.09 11.00
N VAL A 54 11.22 -1.20 11.32
CA VAL A 54 12.11 -1.73 12.38
C VAL A 54 13.49 -2.13 11.85
N MET A 55 13.66 -2.07 10.51
CA MET A 55 15.00 -2.23 9.96
C MET A 55 15.85 -1.04 10.38
N PRO A 56 17.10 -1.28 10.81
CA PRO A 56 18.00 -0.17 11.06
C PRO A 56 18.06 0.66 9.78
N GLN A 57 17.70 1.95 9.88
CA GLN A 57 17.94 2.86 8.77
C GLN A 57 19.41 2.72 8.42
N VAL A 58 19.70 2.18 7.25
CA VAL A 58 21.05 2.13 6.73
C VAL A 58 21.53 3.59 6.76
N PRO A 59 22.58 3.92 7.51
CA PRO A 59 23.04 5.31 7.58
C PRO A 59 23.18 5.86 6.17
N GLU A 60 22.77 7.10 5.94
CA GLU A 60 22.83 7.79 4.63
C GLU A 60 24.23 7.77 3.97
N GLU A 61 25.23 7.29 4.68
CA GLU A 61 26.60 7.13 4.21
C GLU A 61 26.83 5.91 3.30
N ASN A 62 25.85 5.03 3.06
CA ASN A 62 26.02 3.99 2.08
C ASN A 62 25.84 4.58 0.65
N LYS A 63 26.89 5.33 0.22
CA LYS A 63 27.06 5.86 -1.15
C LYS A 63 26.96 4.78 -2.26
N ASN A 64 26.73 3.54 -1.88
CA ASN A 64 26.64 2.37 -2.73
C ASN A 64 25.21 1.80 -2.84
N LEU A 65 24.23 2.35 -2.12
CA LEU A 65 22.83 1.94 -2.22
C LEU A 65 22.02 3.02 -2.95
N TYR A 66 21.36 2.63 -4.02
CA TYR A 66 20.34 3.43 -4.68
C TYR A 66 19.00 2.75 -4.51
N SER A 67 18.02 3.45 -3.98
CA SER A 67 16.66 2.97 -3.76
C SER A 67 15.66 3.89 -4.46
N VAL A 68 14.63 3.31 -5.06
CA VAL A 68 13.53 4.04 -5.67
C VAL A 68 12.22 3.30 -5.44
N ASP A 69 11.20 4.02 -5.01
CA ASP A 69 9.85 3.52 -4.88
C ASP A 69 9.05 3.89 -6.14
N ILE A 70 8.45 2.89 -6.77
CA ILE A 70 7.64 3.08 -7.97
C ILE A 70 6.20 2.62 -7.65
N PRO A 71 5.23 3.53 -7.62
CA PRO A 71 3.82 3.17 -7.49
C PRO A 71 3.38 2.20 -8.57
N VAL A 72 2.57 1.20 -8.20
CA VAL A 72 2.14 0.13 -9.13
C VAL A 72 1.41 0.65 -10.38
N GLY A 73 0.81 1.82 -10.33
CA GLY A 73 0.16 2.46 -11.47
C GLY A 73 1.09 3.24 -12.42
N GLN A 74 2.39 3.29 -12.15
CA GLN A 74 3.38 3.99 -12.99
C GLN A 74 4.04 3.10 -14.04
N TYR A 75 3.38 2.00 -14.41
CA TYR A 75 3.84 1.19 -15.54
C TYR A 75 3.87 2.02 -16.84
N THR A 76 4.77 1.67 -17.74
CA THR A 76 5.02 2.36 -19.02
C THR A 76 4.42 1.64 -20.20
N ASP A 77 4.29 0.31 -20.09
CA ASP A 77 3.63 -0.53 -21.07
C ASP A 77 2.85 -1.64 -20.37
N TYR A 78 1.82 -2.17 -21.05
CA TYR A 78 1.00 -3.25 -20.54
C TYR A 78 0.27 -3.98 -21.66
N GLN A 79 0.03 -5.25 -21.44
CA GLN A 79 -0.94 -6.04 -22.21
C GLN A 79 -1.71 -6.90 -21.23
N ILE A 80 -3.02 -6.70 -21.14
CA ILE A 80 -3.84 -7.23 -20.06
C ILE A 80 -5.11 -7.84 -20.62
N SER A 81 -5.49 -8.98 -20.07
CA SER A 81 -6.75 -9.66 -20.35
C SER A 81 -7.61 -9.71 -19.10
N PRO A 82 -8.94 -9.61 -19.24
CA PRO A 82 -9.87 -9.82 -18.12
C PRO A 82 -9.74 -11.26 -17.54
N THR A 83 -10.05 -11.45 -16.26
CA THR A 83 -10.53 -10.46 -15.29
C THR A 83 -9.44 -9.48 -14.94
N CYS A 84 -9.75 -8.21 -14.82
CA CYS A 84 -8.72 -7.20 -14.54
C CYS A 84 -9.33 -5.93 -13.92
N GLY A 85 -8.49 -5.13 -13.31
CA GLY A 85 -8.88 -3.82 -12.81
C GLY A 85 -7.75 -3.10 -12.09
N ILE A 86 -8.03 -1.87 -11.74
CA ILE A 86 -7.15 -1.01 -10.96
C ILE A 86 -7.95 -0.26 -9.91
N ALA A 87 -7.36 -0.10 -8.75
CA ALA A 87 -7.98 0.61 -7.65
C ALA A 87 -6.99 1.54 -6.94
N SER A 88 -7.50 2.68 -6.52
CA SER A 88 -6.77 3.66 -5.71
C SER A 88 -7.12 3.50 -4.23
N ARG A 89 -6.50 4.30 -3.37
CA ARG A 89 -6.88 4.38 -1.95
C ARG A 89 -8.31 4.87 -1.72
N LYS A 90 -8.98 5.44 -2.75
CA LYS A 90 -10.33 6.03 -2.63
C LYS A 90 -11.43 5.18 -3.27
N GLY A 91 -11.08 4.22 -4.13
CA GLY A 91 -12.03 3.40 -4.87
C GLY A 91 -11.46 2.88 -6.19
N LEU A 92 -12.28 2.17 -6.93
CA LEU A 92 -11.96 1.70 -8.27
C LEU A 92 -11.63 2.86 -9.21
N ILE A 93 -10.73 2.60 -10.14
CA ILE A 93 -10.42 3.51 -11.24
C ILE A 93 -11.07 2.93 -12.49
N GLY A 94 -12.21 3.48 -12.88
CA GLY A 94 -13.01 2.99 -13.98
C GLY A 94 -13.88 1.78 -13.62
N GLU A 95 -14.04 0.88 -14.56
CA GLU A 95 -14.85 -0.33 -14.44
C GLU A 95 -13.94 -1.56 -14.35
N VAL A 96 -14.40 -2.60 -13.68
CA VAL A 96 -13.72 -3.91 -13.66
C VAL A 96 -13.86 -4.60 -15.01
N ASP A 97 -12.93 -5.50 -15.31
CA ASP A 97 -12.90 -6.32 -16.52
C ASP A 97 -12.79 -5.54 -17.85
N ASP A 98 -12.39 -4.27 -17.76
CA ASP A 98 -12.14 -3.44 -18.94
C ASP A 98 -10.66 -2.99 -18.98
N PRO A 99 -9.82 -3.65 -19.80
CA PRO A 99 -8.40 -3.32 -19.93
C PRO A 99 -8.11 -1.87 -20.36
N ARG A 100 -9.08 -1.17 -20.96
CA ARG A 100 -8.91 0.22 -21.41
C ARG A 100 -8.62 1.18 -20.26
N TYR A 101 -9.09 0.86 -19.05
CA TYR A 101 -8.83 1.69 -17.87
C TYR A 101 -7.39 1.64 -17.39
N PHE A 102 -6.60 0.69 -17.85
CA PHE A 102 -5.16 0.71 -17.61
C PHE A 102 -4.45 1.87 -18.32
N ALA A 103 -5.07 2.50 -19.33
CA ALA A 103 -4.63 3.76 -19.92
C ALA A 103 -5.20 5.01 -19.22
N HIS A 104 -6.07 4.86 -18.22
CA HIS A 104 -6.72 5.99 -17.56
C HIS A 104 -5.70 6.92 -16.87
N PRO A 105 -5.81 8.25 -16.97
CA PRO A 105 -4.85 9.18 -16.37
C PRO A 105 -4.70 9.02 -14.85
N GLN A 106 -5.76 8.64 -14.15
CA GLN A 106 -5.72 8.40 -12.70
C GLN A 106 -5.00 7.10 -12.30
N ARG A 107 -4.58 6.25 -13.25
CA ARG A 107 -3.84 5.03 -12.95
C ARG A 107 -2.60 5.26 -12.11
N THR A 108 -1.98 6.43 -12.22
CA THR A 108 -0.81 6.81 -11.41
C THR A 108 -1.10 6.88 -9.90
N ASN A 109 -2.39 6.92 -9.52
CA ASN A 109 -2.84 6.85 -8.12
C ASN A 109 -3.22 5.43 -7.69
N ALA A 110 -3.01 4.42 -8.55
CA ALA A 110 -3.34 3.05 -8.20
C ALA A 110 -2.48 2.57 -7.03
N GLY A 111 -3.14 1.92 -6.08
CA GLY A 111 -2.54 1.21 -4.96
C GLY A 111 -2.59 -0.31 -5.13
N ILE A 112 -3.45 -0.78 -6.05
CA ILE A 112 -3.55 -2.18 -6.43
C ILE A 112 -3.95 -2.26 -7.90
N LEU A 113 -3.45 -3.27 -8.59
CA LEU A 113 -3.89 -3.67 -9.92
C LEU A 113 -3.93 -5.20 -10.00
N TRP A 114 -4.81 -5.71 -10.82
CA TRP A 114 -4.93 -7.16 -11.04
C TRP A 114 -5.31 -7.46 -12.49
N PHE A 115 -4.95 -8.64 -12.94
CA PHE A 115 -5.32 -9.17 -14.25
C PHE A 115 -5.13 -10.69 -14.31
N SER A 116 -5.93 -11.38 -15.11
CA SER A 116 -5.85 -12.83 -15.24
C SER A 116 -4.65 -13.28 -16.07
N LYS A 117 -4.31 -12.51 -17.11
CA LYS A 117 -3.21 -12.82 -18.02
C LYS A 117 -2.66 -11.54 -18.64
N GLY A 118 -1.35 -11.49 -18.81
CA GLY A 118 -0.68 -10.36 -19.44
C GLY A 118 0.59 -9.94 -18.72
N TYR A 119 0.97 -8.68 -18.91
CA TYR A 119 2.14 -8.10 -18.24
C TYR A 119 1.94 -6.61 -17.98
N VAL A 120 2.70 -6.10 -17.05
CA VAL A 120 2.97 -4.67 -16.85
C VAL A 120 4.47 -4.45 -16.89
N GLU A 121 4.92 -3.38 -17.55
CA GLU A 121 6.32 -3.01 -17.66
C GLU A 121 6.58 -1.68 -16.95
N TYR A 122 7.70 -1.61 -16.24
CA TYR A 122 8.13 -0.40 -15.53
C TYR A 122 9.50 0.04 -16.03
N ILE A 123 9.66 1.32 -16.30
CA ILE A 123 10.97 1.93 -16.51
C ILE A 123 11.48 2.44 -15.17
N ILE A 124 12.58 1.83 -14.72
CA ILE A 124 13.27 2.24 -13.50
C ILE A 124 14.40 3.19 -13.89
N PRO A 125 14.38 4.47 -13.41
CA PRO A 125 15.44 5.40 -13.73
C PRO A 125 16.76 4.94 -13.10
N ASN A 126 17.80 4.89 -13.89
CA ASN A 126 19.14 4.59 -13.40
C ASN A 126 19.94 5.89 -13.23
N PHE A 127 19.99 6.40 -12.01
CA PHE A 127 20.79 7.58 -11.65
C PHE A 127 22.18 7.24 -11.10
N LEU A 128 22.60 5.98 -11.22
CA LEU A 128 23.96 5.59 -10.84
C LEU A 128 24.99 6.23 -11.78
N PRO A 129 26.15 6.67 -11.26
CA PRO A 129 27.22 7.16 -12.11
C PRO A 129 27.64 6.11 -13.16
N PRO A 130 27.95 6.51 -14.42
CA PRO A 130 28.20 5.58 -15.52
C PRO A 130 29.33 4.55 -15.29
N HIS A 131 30.24 4.85 -14.38
CA HIS A 131 31.38 4.00 -14.05
C HIS A 131 31.13 3.03 -12.88
N ARG A 132 29.94 3.08 -12.29
CA ARG A 132 29.55 2.18 -11.19
C ARG A 132 29.02 0.87 -11.77
N GLN A 133 29.55 -0.24 -11.26
CA GLN A 133 28.98 -1.55 -11.53
C GLN A 133 27.91 -1.87 -10.50
N ILE A 134 26.81 -2.45 -10.98
CA ILE A 134 25.74 -2.95 -10.12
C ILE A 134 26.15 -4.34 -9.66
N GLU A 135 26.36 -4.51 -8.37
CA GLU A 135 26.68 -5.81 -7.78
C GLU A 135 25.41 -6.60 -7.45
N GLN A 136 24.34 -5.90 -7.06
CA GLN A 136 23.09 -6.51 -6.68
C GLN A 136 21.91 -5.63 -7.04
N LEU A 137 20.83 -6.23 -7.53
CA LEU A 137 19.53 -5.63 -7.72
C LEU A 137 18.51 -6.35 -6.81
N ILE A 138 17.81 -5.59 -6.00
CA ILE A 138 16.74 -6.11 -5.14
C ILE A 138 15.43 -5.50 -5.61
N LEU A 139 14.46 -6.33 -5.95
CA LEU A 139 13.08 -5.94 -6.19
C LEU A 139 12.23 -6.39 -5.00
N SER A 140 11.52 -5.45 -4.38
CA SER A 140 10.52 -5.73 -3.36
C SER A 140 9.15 -5.34 -3.88
N VAL A 141 8.22 -6.28 -3.89
CA VAL A 141 6.87 -6.07 -4.40
C VAL A 141 5.89 -6.92 -3.61
N GLU A 142 4.71 -6.39 -3.34
CA GLU A 142 3.60 -7.15 -2.76
C GLU A 142 2.77 -7.71 -3.91
N ILE A 143 2.68 -9.02 -4.01
CA ILE A 143 1.95 -9.73 -5.06
C ILE A 143 1.26 -10.98 -4.53
N ALA A 144 0.17 -11.36 -5.16
CA ALA A 144 -0.57 -12.59 -4.90
C ALA A 144 -1.24 -13.06 -6.20
N SER A 145 -1.81 -14.26 -6.18
CA SER A 145 -2.80 -14.65 -7.19
C SER A 145 -4.08 -13.83 -7.00
N GLU A 146 -4.93 -13.86 -7.99
CA GLU A 146 -6.27 -13.27 -7.96
C GLU A 146 -7.30 -14.37 -8.25
N ALA A 147 -8.18 -14.63 -7.30
CA ALA A 147 -9.24 -15.62 -7.43
C ALA A 147 -10.62 -14.95 -7.31
N PRO A 148 -11.67 -15.51 -7.90
CA PRO A 148 -13.04 -15.08 -7.62
C PRO A 148 -13.38 -15.31 -6.13
N GLY A 149 -13.56 -14.22 -5.38
CA GLY A 149 -13.69 -14.27 -3.93
C GLY A 149 -12.33 -14.47 -3.25
N THR A 150 -12.24 -15.37 -2.28
CA THR A 150 -11.00 -15.72 -1.58
C THR A 150 -10.68 -17.19 -1.75
N ASN A 151 -9.48 -17.51 -2.22
CA ASN A 151 -9.02 -18.89 -2.36
C ASN A 151 -7.51 -19.01 -2.13
N ASN A 152 -7.14 -19.62 -1.00
CA ASN A 152 -5.74 -19.82 -0.64
C ASN A 152 -5.04 -20.93 -1.44
N ASP A 153 -5.78 -21.68 -2.26
CA ASP A 153 -5.26 -22.68 -3.21
C ASP A 153 -5.64 -22.27 -4.65
N TRP A 154 -5.02 -21.20 -5.13
CA TRP A 154 -5.23 -20.63 -6.46
C TRP A 154 -3.89 -20.25 -7.08
N PRO A 155 -3.10 -21.23 -7.51
CA PRO A 155 -1.74 -20.98 -7.98
C PRO A 155 -1.71 -20.16 -9.25
N SER A 156 -0.77 -19.21 -9.31
CA SER A 156 -0.50 -18.38 -10.48
C SER A 156 0.99 -18.21 -10.70
N ASP A 157 1.46 -18.41 -11.92
CA ASP A 157 2.85 -18.20 -12.30
C ASP A 157 3.11 -16.73 -12.64
N ILE A 158 4.02 -16.11 -11.92
CA ILE A 158 4.44 -14.74 -12.10
C ILE A 158 5.92 -14.73 -12.50
N THR A 159 6.19 -14.35 -13.74
CA THR A 159 7.55 -14.31 -14.27
C THR A 159 8.07 -12.89 -14.30
N PHE A 160 9.27 -12.71 -13.77
CA PHE A 160 9.97 -11.43 -13.76
C PHE A 160 10.97 -11.37 -14.92
N PHE A 161 10.98 -10.20 -15.57
CA PHE A 161 11.92 -9.91 -16.65
C PHE A 161 12.74 -8.66 -16.31
N LEU A 162 14.01 -8.68 -16.64
CA LEU A 162 14.89 -7.52 -16.55
C LEU A 162 15.48 -7.24 -17.94
N ASN A 163 15.16 -6.08 -18.50
CA ASN A 163 15.59 -5.70 -19.85
C ASN A 163 15.29 -6.79 -20.91
N GLY A 164 14.08 -7.37 -20.85
CA GLY A 164 13.64 -8.42 -21.76
C GLY A 164 14.18 -9.83 -21.47
N THR A 165 15.04 -9.98 -20.46
CA THR A 165 15.58 -11.28 -20.05
C THR A 165 14.80 -11.82 -18.86
N PRO A 166 14.27 -13.06 -18.90
CA PRO A 166 13.62 -13.65 -17.76
C PRO A 166 14.62 -13.91 -16.64
N VAL A 167 14.32 -13.43 -15.43
CA VAL A 167 15.20 -13.60 -14.26
C VAL A 167 14.67 -14.60 -13.24
N GLY A 168 13.39 -14.97 -13.35
CA GLY A 168 12.79 -16.00 -12.51
C GLY A 168 11.29 -16.02 -12.63
N THR A 169 10.70 -17.14 -12.22
CA THR A 169 9.25 -17.33 -12.08
C THR A 169 8.95 -17.73 -10.64
N TRP A 170 8.00 -17.07 -10.04
CA TRP A 170 7.45 -17.44 -8.76
C TRP A 170 6.01 -17.88 -8.94
N THR A 171 5.68 -19.05 -8.39
CA THR A 171 4.29 -19.52 -8.36
C THR A 171 3.66 -19.07 -7.07
N SER A 172 2.75 -18.11 -7.14
CA SER A 172 1.93 -17.72 -6.00
C SER A 172 0.99 -18.87 -5.65
N PRO A 173 0.93 -19.29 -4.38
CA PRO A 173 0.08 -20.42 -4.00
C PRO A 173 -1.40 -20.07 -3.96
N GLY A 174 -1.75 -18.82 -3.74
CA GLY A 174 -3.12 -18.40 -3.56
C GLY A 174 -3.29 -16.89 -3.57
N ASP A 175 -4.51 -16.47 -3.42
CA ASP A 175 -4.91 -15.07 -3.49
C ASP A 175 -4.75 -14.33 -2.15
N PHE A 176 -4.94 -15.00 -1.01
CA PHE A 176 -4.86 -14.40 0.33
C PHE A 176 -5.81 -13.21 0.56
N GLY A 177 -6.91 -13.14 -0.17
CA GLY A 177 -7.87 -12.03 -0.11
C GLY A 177 -8.55 -11.85 1.24
N ASP A 178 -8.45 -12.84 2.16
CA ASP A 178 -8.87 -12.77 3.56
C ASP A 178 -7.90 -11.96 4.44
N ILE A 179 -6.72 -11.59 3.94
CA ILE A 179 -5.69 -10.85 4.66
C ILE A 179 -5.36 -9.57 3.89
N HIS A 180 -5.52 -8.42 4.54
CA HIS A 180 -5.02 -7.18 3.97
C HIS A 180 -3.49 -7.18 3.90
N GLY A 181 -2.97 -6.95 2.72
CA GLY A 181 -1.55 -6.68 2.51
C GLY A 181 -1.13 -5.32 3.06
N LEU A 182 0.15 -5.04 3.03
CA LEU A 182 0.72 -3.79 3.52
C LEU A 182 0.23 -2.57 2.72
N PHE A 183 0.07 -2.72 1.41
CA PHE A 183 -0.31 -1.66 0.48
C PHE A 183 -1.77 -1.74 0.00
N THR A 184 -2.49 -2.80 0.36
CA THR A 184 -3.90 -2.97 0.00
C THR A 184 -4.74 -1.78 0.49
N PRO A 185 -5.58 -1.16 -0.34
CA PRO A 185 -6.45 -0.06 0.07
C PRO A 185 -7.36 -0.47 1.22
N GLY A 186 -7.54 0.41 2.21
CA GLY A 186 -8.32 0.08 3.42
C GLY A 186 -9.81 -0.21 3.18
N TRP A 187 -10.35 0.24 2.04
CA TRP A 187 -11.73 -0.04 1.62
C TRP A 187 -11.86 -1.35 0.83
N TRP A 188 -10.73 -1.97 0.42
CA TRP A 188 -10.72 -3.23 -0.31
C TRP A 188 -11.23 -4.34 0.60
N LEU A 189 -12.33 -4.97 0.22
CA LEU A 189 -12.95 -6.03 1.01
C LEU A 189 -12.26 -7.37 0.74
N PRO A 190 -12.12 -8.24 1.77
CA PRO A 190 -11.53 -9.57 1.60
C PRO A 190 -12.29 -10.52 0.67
N THR A 191 -13.44 -10.11 0.15
CA THR A 191 -14.38 -10.96 -0.61
C THR A 191 -14.66 -10.44 -2.01
N TRP A 192 -13.79 -9.61 -2.54
CA TRP A 192 -13.92 -9.11 -3.92
C TRP A 192 -13.39 -10.13 -4.91
#